data_9f96d7a0f1682e40f1115546023f4f0f
#
_entry.id   9f96d7a0f1682e40f1115546023f4f0f
#
_cell.length_a   1.000
_cell.length_b   1.000
_cell.length_c   1.000
_cell.angle_alpha   90.00
_cell.angle_beta   90.00
_cell.angle_gamma   90.00
#
_symmetry.space_group_name_H-M   'P 1'
#
loop_
_entity.id
_entity.type
_entity.pdbx_description
1 polymer ?
#
loop_
_entity_poly.entity_id
_entity_poly.type
_entity_poly.pdbx_seq_one_letter_code
_entity_poly.pdbx_strand_id
1 'polypeptide(L)'
;MRPTAAALVLSMLAVQLAACSTGTHTRHGSQAQAVKPASSGRPSWILTKAALNALAADPHVRAQLNGAQIFEILTGTERPATVLPVVPTMSFKSFAVLEDTLDRGALRPDIRAVIYDAEHWAQTPTDEQRDPATFYQRAAQIVHAHGLIFIATPAMDLVNADGGKAADPATAFVDRGIGADAARSADVVDIQAQSLERDAAAYRSFVTRVSAQIRAVNPNVTVLAGLSTNPHGSAITPDMLVAAMLGAAGQVTGFWVNVPGKGSDCPKCNAPRPDVAVAAMSDGRVARLAGVFAPSSDAAAGSHGSSAPNS
;
A
#
# COMPACT_ATOMS: atom_id res chain seq x y z
N MET A 1 -39.91 -62.49 10.44
CA MET A 1 -40.72 -62.34 11.67
C MET A 1 -41.04 -60.88 11.88
N ARG A 2 -42.26 -60.60 12.14
CA ARG A 2 -42.91 -59.30 12.10
C ARG A 2 -42.64 -58.42 13.35
N PRO A 3 -43.14 -57.22 13.38
CA PRO A 3 -42.56 -56.00 14.03
C PRO A 3 -43.28 -55.69 15.36
N THR A 4 -42.73 -54.74 16.13
CA THR A 4 -43.53 -54.15 17.22
C THR A 4 -43.38 -52.59 17.13
N ALA A 5 -44.57 -51.99 17.01
CA ALA A 5 -44.80 -50.55 17.11
C ALA A 5 -45.04 -50.18 18.59
N ALA A 6 -44.63 -48.99 18.99
CA ALA A 6 -45.15 -48.26 20.15
C ALA A 6 -44.83 -46.73 19.93
N ALA A 7 -45.82 -46.02 19.64
CA ALA A 7 -46.72 -45.20 20.43
C ALA A 7 -46.19 -43.81 20.76
N LEU A 8 -46.84 -42.84 20.10
CA LEU A 8 -46.77 -41.36 20.32
C LEU A 8 -47.19 -41.02 21.76
N VAL A 9 -46.48 -40.09 22.37
CA VAL A 9 -47.01 -39.22 23.43
C VAL A 9 -46.77 -37.76 23.07
N LEU A 10 -47.85 -37.07 22.74
CA LEU A 10 -47.96 -35.65 22.55
C LEU A 10 -48.03 -34.98 23.93
N SER A 11 -47.07 -34.15 24.29
CA SER A 11 -47.19 -33.24 25.44
C SER A 11 -47.15 -31.82 24.93
N MET A 12 -48.31 -31.17 24.95
CA MET A 12 -48.43 -29.71 24.75
C MET A 12 -47.93 -29.01 26.02
N LEU A 13 -46.95 -28.18 25.89
CA LEU A 13 -46.54 -27.25 26.94
C LEU A 13 -46.80 -25.82 26.44
N ALA A 14 -47.69 -25.13 27.16
CA ALA A 14 -48.04 -23.72 26.92
C ALA A 14 -46.84 -22.82 27.21
N VAL A 15 -46.44 -22.01 26.22
CA VAL A 15 -45.41 -20.97 26.40
C VAL A 15 -46.08 -19.66 26.77
N GLN A 16 -45.83 -19.21 28.00
CA GLN A 16 -46.16 -17.85 28.45
C GLN A 16 -45.25 -16.83 27.79
N LEU A 17 -45.85 -15.88 27.09
CA LEU A 17 -45.18 -14.69 26.55
C LEU A 17 -44.85 -13.73 27.71
N ALA A 18 -43.57 -13.68 28.07
CA ALA A 18 -43.02 -12.58 28.86
C ALA A 18 -42.56 -11.48 27.90
N ALA A 19 -43.24 -10.33 27.93
CA ALA A 19 -42.85 -9.12 27.23
C ALA A 19 -41.58 -8.56 27.87
N CYS A 20 -40.42 -8.73 27.22
CA CYS A 20 -39.21 -8.02 27.57
C CYS A 20 -39.14 -6.71 26.74
N SER A 21 -39.16 -5.62 27.49
CA SER A 21 -38.93 -4.24 27.04
C SER A 21 -37.65 -4.15 26.24
N THR A 22 -37.75 -3.76 24.96
CA THR A 22 -36.61 -3.45 24.09
C THR A 22 -36.03 -2.08 24.45
N GLY A 23 -35.02 -2.09 25.32
CA GLY A 23 -34.14 -0.93 25.47
C GLY A 23 -33.30 -0.76 24.19
N THR A 24 -33.67 0.22 23.37
CA THR A 24 -32.87 0.67 22.22
C THR A 24 -31.57 1.30 22.75
N HIS A 25 -30.52 0.50 22.90
CA HIS A 25 -29.16 1.02 22.97
C HIS A 25 -28.76 1.52 21.58
N THR A 26 -28.97 2.82 21.33
CA THR A 26 -28.30 3.55 20.26
C THR A 26 -26.80 3.53 20.56
N ARG A 27 -26.09 2.55 19.99
CA ARG A 27 -24.64 2.66 19.82
C ARG A 27 -24.38 3.85 18.91
N HIS A 28 -24.02 5.00 19.46
CA HIS A 28 -23.30 6.00 18.73
C HIS A 28 -21.94 5.38 18.33
N GLY A 29 -21.92 4.74 17.19
CA GLY A 29 -20.69 4.42 16.49
C GLY A 29 -20.07 5.76 16.08
N SER A 30 -19.09 6.24 16.84
CA SER A 30 -18.12 7.21 16.31
C SER A 30 -17.54 6.55 15.06
N GLN A 31 -17.97 7.00 13.89
CA GLN A 31 -17.24 6.71 12.65
C GLN A 31 -15.86 7.33 12.84
N ALA A 32 -14.87 6.49 13.08
CA ALA A 32 -13.48 6.91 13.01
C ALA A 32 -13.29 7.43 11.58
N GLN A 33 -13.14 8.74 11.44
CA GLN A 33 -12.77 9.32 10.17
C GLN A 33 -11.45 8.72 9.77
N ALA A 34 -11.41 8.02 8.63
CA ALA A 34 -10.18 7.53 8.03
C ALA A 34 -9.18 8.70 7.98
N VAL A 35 -8.03 8.52 8.59
CA VAL A 35 -6.97 9.54 8.61
C VAL A 35 -6.46 9.64 7.18
N LYS A 36 -6.98 10.62 6.43
CA LYS A 36 -6.51 10.89 5.08
C LYS A 36 -5.02 11.23 5.14
N PRO A 37 -4.18 10.61 4.31
CA PRO A 37 -2.76 10.97 4.22
C PRO A 37 -2.63 12.47 4.00
N ALA A 38 -1.91 13.16 4.88
CA ALA A 38 -1.69 14.59 4.74
C ALA A 38 -0.73 14.84 3.59
N SER A 39 -1.16 15.52 2.54
CA SER A 39 -0.25 16.04 1.50
C SER A 39 0.55 17.19 2.09
N SER A 40 1.73 16.89 2.64
CA SER A 40 2.63 17.87 3.25
C SER A 40 3.41 18.72 2.23
N GLY A 41 3.19 18.52 0.92
CA GLY A 41 4.06 19.07 -0.13
C GLY A 41 5.45 18.44 -0.18
N ARG A 42 5.67 17.36 0.57
CA ARG A 42 6.91 16.58 0.59
C ARG A 42 6.64 15.15 0.13
N PRO A 43 7.64 14.42 -0.40
CA PRO A 43 7.48 13.03 -0.77
C PRO A 43 6.97 12.17 0.39
N SER A 44 6.12 11.20 0.09
CA SER A 44 5.78 10.12 1.02
C SER A 44 6.74 8.95 0.80
N TRP A 45 7.03 8.20 1.86
CA TRP A 45 8.00 7.10 1.81
C TRP A 45 7.43 5.83 2.42
N ILE A 46 7.71 4.68 1.82
CA ILE A 46 7.59 3.38 2.46
C ILE A 46 9.00 2.88 2.72
N LEU A 47 9.32 2.56 3.97
CA LEU A 47 10.65 2.12 4.40
C LEU A 47 10.50 1.02 5.45
N THR A 48 11.35 0.00 5.39
CA THR A 48 11.52 -0.89 6.54
C THR A 48 12.24 -0.14 7.66
N LYS A 49 12.06 -0.58 8.90
CA LYS A 49 12.76 0.02 10.06
C LYS A 49 14.28 0.05 9.87
N ALA A 50 14.86 -1.04 9.34
CA ALA A 50 16.29 -1.10 9.08
C ALA A 50 16.74 -0.09 8.04
N ALA A 51 15.98 0.07 6.94
CA ALA A 51 16.24 1.06 5.91
C ALA A 51 16.13 2.48 6.47
N LEU A 52 15.06 2.78 7.22
CA LEU A 52 14.86 4.09 7.84
C LEU A 52 16.01 4.48 8.77
N ASN A 53 16.44 3.56 9.63
CA ASN A 53 17.56 3.82 10.54
C ASN A 53 18.87 4.11 9.79
N ALA A 54 19.15 3.35 8.72
CA ALA A 54 20.34 3.55 7.90
C ALA A 54 20.29 4.89 7.16
N LEU A 55 19.17 5.22 6.56
CA LEU A 55 18.94 6.48 5.84
C LEU A 55 19.00 7.70 6.78
N ALA A 56 18.35 7.62 7.93
CA ALA A 56 18.31 8.70 8.91
C ALA A 56 19.65 8.89 9.66
N ALA A 57 20.60 7.98 9.52
CA ALA A 57 21.96 8.17 10.03
C ALA A 57 22.73 9.25 9.24
N ASP A 58 22.43 9.43 7.96
CA ASP A 58 22.96 10.53 7.16
C ASP A 58 22.18 11.83 7.45
N PRO A 59 22.86 12.95 7.83
CA PRO A 59 22.20 14.21 8.18
C PRO A 59 21.40 14.82 7.03
N HIS A 60 21.88 14.72 5.78
CA HIS A 60 21.21 15.29 4.61
C HIS A 60 19.93 14.50 4.28
N VAL A 61 20.00 13.19 4.30
CA VAL A 61 18.84 12.33 4.07
C VAL A 61 17.81 12.48 5.21
N ARG A 62 18.28 12.56 6.47
CA ARG A 62 17.39 12.85 7.60
C ARG A 62 16.65 14.16 7.43
N ALA A 63 17.31 15.21 6.97
CA ALA A 63 16.68 16.50 6.73
C ALA A 63 15.60 16.43 5.62
N GLN A 64 15.79 15.61 4.60
CA GLN A 64 14.79 15.38 3.55
C GLN A 64 13.58 14.57 4.07
N LEU A 65 13.83 13.58 4.91
CA LEU A 65 12.78 12.75 5.53
C LEU A 65 12.01 13.51 6.61
N ASN A 66 12.59 14.53 7.21
CA ASN A 66 11.95 15.29 8.27
C ASN A 66 10.71 16.05 7.78
N GLY A 67 9.54 15.75 8.37
CA GLY A 67 8.23 16.26 7.96
C GLY A 67 7.62 15.59 6.74
N ALA A 68 8.27 14.57 6.15
CA ALA A 68 7.66 13.68 5.17
C ALA A 68 6.68 12.69 5.86
N GLN A 69 5.75 12.13 5.11
CA GLN A 69 4.97 11.00 5.57
C GLN A 69 5.76 9.71 5.36
N ILE A 70 6.08 9.01 6.43
CA ILE A 70 6.88 7.79 6.38
C ILE A 70 6.03 6.62 6.87
N PHE A 71 5.68 5.69 5.99
CA PHE A 71 5.10 4.40 6.32
C PHE A 71 6.24 3.44 6.69
N GLU A 72 6.43 3.21 7.99
CA GLU A 72 7.49 2.34 8.48
C GLU A 72 6.99 0.91 8.59
N ILE A 73 7.50 0.02 7.74
CA ILE A 73 7.19 -1.41 7.80
C ILE A 73 7.89 -2.01 9.02
N LEU A 74 7.08 -2.59 9.91
CA LEU A 74 7.51 -3.27 11.13
C LEU A 74 7.24 -4.77 11.02
N THR A 75 8.17 -5.57 11.51
CA THR A 75 8.04 -7.03 11.56
C THR A 75 8.02 -7.54 13.00
N GLY A 76 7.25 -8.59 13.26
CA GLY A 76 7.18 -9.24 14.57
C GLY A 76 6.95 -8.26 15.71
N THR A 77 7.90 -8.18 16.66
CA THR A 77 7.84 -7.34 17.86
C THR A 77 8.59 -6.01 17.75
N GLU A 78 9.05 -5.63 16.54
CA GLU A 78 9.75 -4.37 16.35
C GLU A 78 8.91 -3.19 16.82
N ARG A 79 9.54 -2.22 17.49
CA ARG A 79 8.92 -0.95 17.86
C ARG A 79 9.18 0.10 16.78
N PRO A 80 8.29 1.07 16.59
CA PRO A 80 8.54 2.17 15.66
C PRO A 80 9.87 2.88 15.97
N ALA A 81 10.51 3.38 14.92
CA ALA A 81 11.69 4.23 15.06
C ALA A 81 11.32 5.52 15.81
N THR A 82 12.27 6.02 16.60
CA THR A 82 12.09 7.28 17.35
C THR A 82 12.85 8.45 16.72
N VAL A 83 13.62 8.17 15.67
CA VAL A 83 14.47 9.15 15.00
C VAL A 83 13.69 10.17 14.17
N LEU A 84 12.51 9.78 13.66
CA LEU A 84 11.57 10.59 12.90
C LEU A 84 10.13 10.16 13.21
N PRO A 85 9.13 11.05 13.05
CA PRO A 85 7.73 10.67 13.08
C PRO A 85 7.42 9.70 11.94
N VAL A 86 6.73 8.60 12.25
CA VAL A 86 6.37 7.56 11.29
C VAL A 86 4.91 7.13 11.43
N VAL A 87 4.37 6.52 10.41
CA VAL A 87 3.11 5.76 10.41
C VAL A 87 3.48 4.28 10.54
N PRO A 88 3.34 3.66 11.73
CA PRO A 88 3.66 2.25 11.91
C PRO A 88 2.78 1.39 11.01
N THR A 89 3.40 0.58 10.18
CA THR A 89 2.78 -0.15 9.08
C THR A 89 3.11 -1.64 9.18
N MET A 90 2.14 -2.51 8.90
CA MET A 90 2.35 -3.95 8.78
C MET A 90 2.04 -4.40 7.37
N SER A 91 2.89 -5.27 6.79
CA SER A 91 2.71 -5.84 5.45
C SER A 91 2.20 -7.27 5.54
N PHE A 92 1.21 -7.58 4.69
CA PHE A 92 0.62 -8.91 4.51
C PHE A 92 0.72 -9.32 3.05
N LYS A 93 1.13 -10.55 2.83
CA LYS A 93 1.31 -11.14 1.49
C LYS A 93 0.13 -12.03 1.07
N SER A 94 -0.80 -12.25 1.99
CA SER A 94 -2.04 -13.00 1.79
C SER A 94 -3.19 -12.26 2.45
N PHE A 95 -4.28 -12.12 1.72
CA PHE A 95 -5.52 -11.57 2.24
C PHE A 95 -6.09 -12.45 3.37
N ALA A 96 -6.02 -13.76 3.23
CA ALA A 96 -6.51 -14.67 4.26
C ALA A 96 -5.78 -14.48 5.61
N VAL A 97 -4.46 -14.22 5.58
CA VAL A 97 -3.67 -13.94 6.78
C VAL A 97 -4.03 -12.56 7.36
N LEU A 98 -4.26 -11.57 6.51
CA LEU A 98 -4.71 -10.23 6.92
C LEU A 98 -6.08 -10.31 7.61
N GLU A 99 -7.07 -10.95 6.97
CA GLU A 99 -8.43 -11.12 7.46
C GLU A 99 -8.42 -11.82 8.84
N ASP A 100 -7.77 -12.97 8.95
CA ASP A 100 -7.64 -13.71 10.20
C ASP A 100 -6.94 -12.90 11.32
N THR A 101 -5.94 -12.09 10.97
CA THR A 101 -5.24 -11.23 11.94
C THR A 101 -6.15 -10.12 12.48
N LEU A 102 -6.97 -9.51 11.65
CA LEU A 102 -7.91 -8.47 12.03
C LEU A 102 -9.10 -9.04 12.81
N ASP A 103 -9.69 -10.14 12.34
CA ASP A 103 -10.84 -10.79 12.97
C ASP A 103 -10.55 -11.28 14.39
N ARG A 104 -9.32 -11.76 14.62
CA ARG A 104 -8.87 -12.15 15.96
C ARG A 104 -8.38 -11.00 16.83
N GLY A 105 -8.37 -9.78 16.33
CA GLY A 105 -7.78 -8.64 17.03
C GLY A 105 -6.30 -8.82 17.32
N ALA A 106 -5.59 -9.60 16.49
CA ALA A 106 -4.16 -9.89 16.66
C ALA A 106 -3.23 -8.82 16.08
N LEU A 107 -3.79 -7.82 15.37
CA LEU A 107 -3.02 -6.69 14.92
C LEU A 107 -2.56 -5.86 16.12
N ARG A 108 -1.29 -5.50 16.13
CA ARG A 108 -0.72 -4.66 17.19
C ARG A 108 -1.44 -3.31 17.27
N PRO A 109 -1.71 -2.80 18.48
CA PRO A 109 -2.52 -1.58 18.67
C PRO A 109 -1.84 -0.28 18.23
N ASP A 110 -0.52 -0.30 18.00
CA ASP A 110 0.25 0.84 17.48
C ASP A 110 0.25 0.93 15.94
N ILE A 111 -0.16 -0.12 15.21
CA ILE A 111 -0.24 -0.08 13.75
C ILE A 111 -1.33 0.90 13.30
N ARG A 112 -1.03 1.65 12.26
CA ARG A 112 -1.90 2.69 11.67
C ARG A 112 -2.13 2.50 10.18
N ALA A 113 -1.28 1.70 9.52
CA ALA A 113 -1.44 1.37 8.11
C ALA A 113 -1.18 -0.12 7.87
N VAL A 114 -1.82 -0.65 6.83
CA VAL A 114 -1.67 -2.04 6.39
C VAL A 114 -1.31 -2.04 4.91
N ILE A 115 -0.25 -2.75 4.56
CA ILE A 115 0.11 -3.07 3.18
C ILE A 115 -0.46 -4.46 2.86
N TYR A 116 -1.16 -4.59 1.73
CA TYR A 116 -1.43 -5.87 1.10
C TYR A 116 -0.55 -6.00 -0.15
N ASP A 117 0.45 -6.87 -0.03
CA ASP A 117 1.58 -7.04 -0.93
C ASP A 117 1.43 -8.34 -1.72
N ALA A 118 0.47 -8.34 -2.66
CA ALA A 118 0.19 -9.48 -3.51
C ALA A 118 1.19 -9.55 -4.68
N GLU A 119 1.90 -10.67 -4.78
CA GLU A 119 2.85 -10.97 -5.84
C GLU A 119 2.66 -12.38 -6.39
N HIS A 120 3.25 -12.69 -7.55
CA HIS A 120 3.25 -14.04 -8.11
C HIS A 120 4.32 -14.92 -7.44
N TRP A 121 4.09 -15.28 -6.20
CA TRP A 121 4.96 -16.10 -5.37
C TRP A 121 4.18 -17.08 -4.47
N ALA A 122 4.90 -17.96 -3.74
CA ALA A 122 4.27 -18.97 -2.91
C ALA A 122 3.57 -18.40 -1.64
N GLN A 123 3.83 -17.15 -1.27
CA GLN A 123 3.28 -16.51 -0.07
C GLN A 123 1.90 -15.89 -0.32
N THR A 124 1.56 -15.60 -1.57
CA THR A 124 0.23 -15.16 -1.99
C THR A 124 -0.54 -16.35 -2.56
N PRO A 125 -1.68 -16.73 -2.01
CA PRO A 125 -2.54 -17.79 -2.54
C PRO A 125 -2.88 -17.59 -4.03
N THR A 126 -3.02 -18.68 -4.77
CA THR A 126 -3.19 -18.62 -6.23
C THR A 126 -4.49 -17.93 -6.65
N ASP A 127 -5.56 -18.06 -5.88
CA ASP A 127 -6.83 -17.37 -6.10
C ASP A 127 -6.68 -15.85 -5.92
N GLU A 128 -5.94 -15.42 -4.90
CA GLU A 128 -5.60 -14.00 -4.67
C GLU A 128 -4.77 -13.43 -5.84
N GLN A 129 -3.80 -14.20 -6.36
CA GLN A 129 -3.00 -13.79 -7.51
C GLN A 129 -3.83 -13.64 -8.79
N ARG A 130 -4.83 -14.50 -9.01
CA ARG A 130 -5.66 -14.53 -10.23
C ARG A 130 -6.75 -13.48 -10.27
N ASP A 131 -7.22 -13.05 -9.10
CA ASP A 131 -8.26 -12.03 -8.98
C ASP A 131 -7.84 -10.91 -8.02
N PRO A 132 -6.74 -10.19 -8.31
CA PRO A 132 -6.23 -9.15 -7.43
C PRO A 132 -7.25 -8.01 -7.23
N ALA A 133 -8.12 -7.74 -8.19
CA ALA A 133 -9.16 -6.71 -8.08
C ALA A 133 -10.10 -6.96 -6.90
N THR A 134 -10.65 -8.17 -6.81
CA THR A 134 -11.53 -8.58 -5.70
C THR A 134 -10.80 -8.55 -4.37
N PHE A 135 -9.56 -9.05 -4.32
CA PHE A 135 -8.83 -9.13 -3.05
C PHE A 135 -8.34 -7.76 -2.55
N TYR A 136 -7.96 -6.82 -3.42
CA TYR A 136 -7.69 -5.43 -3.02
C TYR A 136 -8.95 -4.76 -2.47
N GLN A 137 -10.11 -4.95 -3.10
CA GLN A 137 -11.37 -4.41 -2.59
C GLN A 137 -11.73 -4.98 -1.22
N ARG A 138 -11.63 -6.29 -1.02
CA ARG A 138 -11.90 -6.94 0.27
C ARG A 138 -10.93 -6.49 1.35
N ALA A 139 -9.63 -6.41 1.03
CA ALA A 139 -8.61 -5.93 1.95
C ALA A 139 -8.89 -4.48 2.38
N ALA A 140 -9.22 -3.59 1.44
CA ALA A 140 -9.60 -2.23 1.77
C ALA A 140 -10.80 -2.17 2.72
N GLN A 141 -11.86 -2.96 2.46
CA GLN A 141 -13.06 -2.98 3.29
C GLN A 141 -12.75 -3.35 4.73
N ILE A 142 -11.99 -4.43 4.97
CA ILE A 142 -11.68 -4.87 6.34
C ILE A 142 -10.69 -3.92 7.03
N VAL A 143 -9.69 -3.39 6.33
CA VAL A 143 -8.71 -2.44 6.88
C VAL A 143 -9.39 -1.14 7.28
N HIS A 144 -10.25 -0.57 6.41
CA HIS A 144 -11.01 0.62 6.69
C HIS A 144 -12.01 0.44 7.84
N ALA A 145 -12.64 -0.75 7.97
CA ALA A 145 -13.51 -1.05 9.10
C ALA A 145 -12.79 -0.99 10.46
N HIS A 146 -11.47 -1.16 10.46
CA HIS A 146 -10.61 -1.00 11.65
C HIS A 146 -10.01 0.41 11.78
N GLY A 147 -10.40 1.38 10.94
CA GLY A 147 -9.90 2.75 10.98
C GLY A 147 -8.43 2.89 10.56
N LEU A 148 -7.91 1.96 9.76
CA LEU A 148 -6.53 1.92 9.32
C LEU A 148 -6.41 2.44 7.87
N ILE A 149 -5.22 2.93 7.52
CA ILE A 149 -4.85 3.28 6.14
C ILE A 149 -4.58 2.00 5.37
N PHE A 150 -5.17 1.88 4.16
CA PHE A 150 -4.92 0.76 3.27
C PHE A 150 -3.94 1.13 2.16
N ILE A 151 -2.85 0.36 2.06
CA ILE A 151 -1.81 0.50 1.04
C ILE A 151 -1.83 -0.76 0.16
N ALA A 152 -2.09 -0.59 -1.13
CA ALA A 152 -2.02 -1.66 -2.12
C ALA A 152 -0.68 -1.59 -2.87
N THR A 153 -0.01 -2.72 -3.01
CA THR A 153 1.30 -2.80 -3.70
C THR A 153 1.28 -3.88 -4.78
N PRO A 154 0.49 -3.69 -5.87
CA PRO A 154 0.37 -4.69 -6.91
C PRO A 154 1.67 -4.93 -7.66
N ALA A 155 2.16 -6.18 -7.63
CA ALA A 155 3.36 -6.55 -8.33
C ALA A 155 3.13 -6.79 -9.82
N MET A 156 4.12 -6.42 -10.63
CA MET A 156 4.07 -6.58 -12.10
C MET A 156 3.93 -8.05 -12.52
N ASP A 157 4.46 -8.98 -11.75
CA ASP A 157 4.45 -10.41 -12.06
C ASP A 157 3.11 -11.10 -11.84
N LEU A 158 2.12 -10.45 -11.23
CA LEU A 158 0.73 -10.92 -11.17
C LEU A 158 0.14 -11.21 -12.55
N VAL A 159 0.69 -10.63 -13.61
CA VAL A 159 0.31 -10.96 -15.00
C VAL A 159 0.59 -12.43 -15.36
N ASN A 160 1.37 -13.16 -14.58
CA ASN A 160 1.73 -14.54 -14.78
C ASN A 160 0.88 -15.53 -13.94
N ALA A 161 -0.08 -15.04 -13.16
CA ALA A 161 -0.87 -15.84 -12.20
C ALA A 161 -1.63 -17.02 -12.84
N ASP A 162 -1.95 -16.94 -14.13
CA ASP A 162 -2.64 -18.00 -14.88
C ASP A 162 -1.69 -19.10 -15.38
N GLY A 163 -0.43 -19.12 -14.92
CA GLY A 163 0.57 -20.12 -15.31
C GLY A 163 1.28 -19.80 -16.63
N GLY A 164 0.95 -18.69 -17.27
CA GLY A 164 1.68 -18.15 -18.42
C GLY A 164 2.91 -17.35 -18.02
N LYS A 165 3.75 -17.03 -19.00
CA LYS A 165 4.80 -16.04 -18.84
C LYS A 165 4.58 -14.92 -19.86
N ALA A 166 4.23 -13.74 -19.41
CA ALA A 166 4.06 -12.59 -20.29
C ALA A 166 5.40 -12.25 -20.96
N ALA A 167 5.37 -12.05 -22.29
CA ALA A 167 6.56 -11.64 -23.04
C ALA A 167 7.03 -10.24 -22.64
N ASP A 168 6.08 -9.34 -22.35
CA ASP A 168 6.30 -8.01 -21.79
C ASP A 168 5.38 -7.84 -20.57
N PRO A 169 5.87 -8.13 -19.36
CA PRO A 169 5.08 -8.00 -18.15
C PRO A 169 4.61 -6.56 -17.87
N ALA A 170 5.40 -5.54 -18.21
CA ALA A 170 5.05 -4.16 -18.00
C ALA A 170 3.85 -3.74 -18.86
N THR A 171 3.85 -4.09 -20.13
CA THR A 171 2.71 -3.86 -21.03
C THR A 171 1.49 -4.66 -20.58
N ALA A 172 1.64 -5.95 -20.26
CA ALA A 172 0.54 -6.79 -19.82
C ALA A 172 -0.10 -6.27 -18.50
N PHE A 173 0.69 -5.75 -17.56
CA PHE A 173 0.19 -5.15 -16.32
C PHE A 173 -0.70 -3.93 -16.60
N VAL A 174 -0.25 -3.05 -17.49
CA VAL A 174 -1.01 -1.87 -17.90
C VAL A 174 -2.29 -2.27 -18.65
N ASP A 175 -2.20 -3.20 -19.59
CA ASP A 175 -3.34 -3.62 -20.42
C ASP A 175 -4.44 -4.33 -19.60
N ARG A 176 -4.04 -5.06 -18.53
CA ARG A 176 -4.98 -5.67 -17.59
C ARG A 176 -5.53 -4.67 -16.56
N GLY A 177 -4.98 -3.47 -16.43
CA GLY A 177 -5.45 -2.44 -15.49
C GLY A 177 -5.22 -2.77 -14.02
N ILE A 178 -4.25 -3.64 -13.67
CA ILE A 178 -4.04 -4.13 -12.30
C ILE A 178 -3.82 -2.99 -11.30
N GLY A 179 -3.03 -1.96 -11.69
CA GLY A 179 -2.82 -0.77 -10.86
C GLY A 179 -4.11 0.05 -10.65
N ALA A 180 -4.95 0.16 -11.67
CA ALA A 180 -6.24 0.85 -11.58
C ALA A 180 -7.21 0.10 -10.64
N ASP A 181 -7.24 -1.23 -10.71
CA ASP A 181 -8.09 -2.06 -9.85
C ASP A 181 -7.69 -1.91 -8.37
N ALA A 182 -6.39 -1.94 -8.06
CA ALA A 182 -5.89 -1.67 -6.73
C ALA A 182 -6.29 -0.27 -6.22
N ALA A 183 -6.24 0.74 -7.09
CA ALA A 183 -6.50 2.12 -6.75
C ALA A 183 -7.97 2.44 -6.44
N ARG A 184 -8.93 1.64 -6.90
CA ARG A 184 -10.38 1.89 -6.68
C ARG A 184 -10.75 2.00 -5.21
N SER A 185 -10.02 1.32 -4.34
CA SER A 185 -10.33 1.21 -2.91
C SER A 185 -9.17 1.54 -1.99
N ALA A 186 -7.94 1.74 -2.51
CA ALA A 186 -6.76 2.04 -1.70
C ALA A 186 -6.64 3.54 -1.37
N ASP A 187 -6.05 3.83 -0.21
CA ASP A 187 -5.61 5.18 0.17
C ASP A 187 -4.24 5.51 -0.45
N VAL A 188 -3.41 4.49 -0.59
CA VAL A 188 -2.07 4.56 -1.17
C VAL A 188 -1.87 3.39 -2.12
N VAL A 189 -1.30 3.64 -3.29
CA VAL A 189 -0.84 2.60 -4.21
C VAL A 189 0.65 2.76 -4.46
N ASP A 190 1.44 1.71 -4.23
CA ASP A 190 2.82 1.64 -4.67
C ASP A 190 2.90 0.85 -5.98
N ILE A 191 3.43 1.48 -7.01
CA ILE A 191 3.68 0.84 -8.31
C ILE A 191 4.99 0.07 -8.21
N GLN A 192 4.92 -1.26 -8.07
CA GLN A 192 6.12 -2.10 -7.96
C GLN A 192 6.89 -2.16 -9.30
N ALA A 193 7.77 -1.18 -9.52
CA ALA A 193 8.54 -0.99 -10.75
C ALA A 193 10.04 -1.37 -10.63
N GLN A 194 10.45 -1.98 -9.51
CA GLN A 194 11.85 -2.22 -9.15
C GLN A 194 12.62 -3.03 -10.22
N SER A 195 11.96 -3.92 -10.95
CA SER A 195 12.59 -4.71 -12.01
C SER A 195 13.05 -3.88 -13.21
N LEU A 196 12.52 -2.66 -13.36
CA LEU A 196 12.78 -1.76 -14.50
C LEU A 196 13.82 -0.66 -14.18
N GLU A 197 14.20 -0.47 -12.92
CA GLU A 197 15.01 0.68 -12.49
C GLU A 197 16.42 0.76 -13.08
N ARG A 198 16.91 -0.30 -13.70
CA ARG A 198 18.17 -0.30 -14.46
C ARG A 198 18.05 0.38 -15.82
N ASP A 199 16.84 0.54 -16.32
CA ASP A 199 16.50 1.31 -17.51
C ASP A 199 15.54 2.45 -17.11
N ALA A 200 16.08 3.62 -16.88
CA ALA A 200 15.33 4.78 -16.43
C ALA A 200 14.21 5.21 -17.40
N ALA A 201 14.35 4.91 -18.70
CA ALA A 201 13.32 5.21 -19.69
C ALA A 201 12.16 4.22 -19.59
N ALA A 202 12.44 2.91 -19.45
CA ALA A 202 11.44 1.88 -19.23
C ALA A 202 10.72 2.10 -17.89
N TYR A 203 11.45 2.37 -16.81
CA TYR A 203 10.90 2.69 -15.50
C TYR A 203 9.92 3.88 -15.56
N ARG A 204 10.36 5.01 -16.12
CA ARG A 204 9.52 6.21 -16.29
C ARG A 204 8.28 5.92 -17.12
N SER A 205 8.44 5.24 -18.27
CA SER A 205 7.32 4.91 -19.16
C SER A 205 6.25 4.07 -18.43
N PHE A 206 6.67 3.04 -17.71
CA PHE A 206 5.79 2.18 -16.94
C PHE A 206 5.08 2.95 -15.82
N VAL A 207 5.81 3.67 -14.96
CA VAL A 207 5.25 4.47 -13.87
C VAL A 207 4.28 5.51 -14.40
N THR A 208 4.59 6.19 -15.53
CA THR A 208 3.70 7.19 -16.15
C THR A 208 2.38 6.56 -16.59
N ARG A 209 2.42 5.41 -17.28
CA ARG A 209 1.20 4.74 -17.78
C ARG A 209 0.33 4.25 -16.63
N VAL A 210 0.93 3.60 -15.63
CA VAL A 210 0.21 3.06 -14.47
C VAL A 210 -0.37 4.18 -13.62
N SER A 211 0.41 5.23 -13.31
CA SER A 211 -0.09 6.35 -12.50
C SER A 211 -1.22 7.12 -13.18
N ALA A 212 -1.22 7.21 -14.51
CA ALA A 212 -2.33 7.80 -15.26
C ALA A 212 -3.61 6.98 -15.11
N GLN A 213 -3.54 5.65 -15.21
CA GLN A 213 -4.69 4.77 -14.98
C GLN A 213 -5.20 4.84 -13.54
N ILE A 214 -4.31 4.84 -12.57
CA ILE A 214 -4.63 4.98 -11.14
C ILE A 214 -5.43 6.27 -10.90
N ARG A 215 -4.93 7.41 -11.38
CA ARG A 215 -5.59 8.71 -11.19
C ARG A 215 -6.91 8.84 -11.95
N ALA A 216 -7.06 8.14 -13.07
CA ALA A 216 -8.31 8.12 -13.82
C ALA A 216 -9.46 7.46 -13.02
N VAL A 217 -9.17 6.49 -12.16
CA VAL A 217 -10.17 5.80 -11.34
C VAL A 217 -10.27 6.35 -9.92
N ASN A 218 -9.18 6.88 -9.37
CA ASN A 218 -9.13 7.48 -8.04
C ASN A 218 -8.17 8.70 -8.02
N PRO A 219 -8.66 9.91 -8.30
CA PRO A 219 -7.82 11.11 -8.34
C PRO A 219 -7.25 11.52 -6.97
N ASN A 220 -7.78 10.96 -5.88
CA ASN A 220 -7.38 11.31 -4.51
C ASN A 220 -6.38 10.33 -3.90
N VAL A 221 -6.05 9.24 -4.59
CA VAL A 221 -5.11 8.23 -4.08
C VAL A 221 -3.69 8.77 -4.06
N THR A 222 -2.95 8.45 -3.01
CA THR A 222 -1.51 8.69 -2.96
C THR A 222 -0.80 7.64 -3.83
N VAL A 223 0.00 8.07 -4.80
CA VAL A 223 0.71 7.17 -5.72
C VAL A 223 2.20 7.19 -5.40
N LEU A 224 2.75 6.04 -5.10
CA LEU A 224 4.17 5.82 -4.89
C LEU A 224 4.75 4.96 -6.02
N ALA A 225 6.08 4.93 -6.15
CA ALA A 225 6.78 4.04 -7.05
C ALA A 225 7.88 3.27 -6.31
N GLY A 226 7.89 1.96 -6.48
CA GLY A 226 8.84 1.06 -5.86
C GLY A 226 10.23 1.17 -6.48
N LEU A 227 11.23 1.21 -5.61
CA LEU A 227 12.66 1.19 -5.90
C LEU A 227 13.34 0.15 -5.02
N SER A 228 14.45 -0.42 -5.49
CA SER A 228 15.20 -1.40 -4.72
C SER A 228 16.70 -1.21 -4.89
N THR A 229 17.47 -1.36 -3.82
CA THR A 229 18.92 -1.38 -3.91
C THR A 229 19.48 -2.70 -4.46
N ASN A 230 18.61 -3.71 -4.62
CA ASN A 230 18.99 -5.06 -5.02
C ASN A 230 17.82 -5.82 -5.67
N PRO A 231 17.23 -5.31 -6.77
CA PRO A 231 16.04 -5.92 -7.38
C PRO A 231 16.35 -7.34 -7.88
N HIS A 232 15.64 -8.33 -7.34
CA HIS A 232 15.83 -9.76 -7.64
C HIS A 232 17.29 -10.24 -7.58
N GLY A 233 18.11 -9.63 -6.69
CA GLY A 233 19.53 -9.96 -6.56
C GLY A 233 20.46 -9.23 -7.56
N SER A 234 19.93 -8.33 -8.39
CA SER A 234 20.72 -7.55 -9.34
C SER A 234 21.31 -6.31 -8.67
N ALA A 235 22.58 -6.02 -8.92
CA ALA A 235 23.23 -4.83 -8.39
C ALA A 235 22.67 -3.57 -9.07
N ILE A 236 22.34 -2.57 -8.24
CA ILE A 236 21.95 -1.22 -8.64
C ILE A 236 23.00 -0.24 -8.16
N THR A 237 23.25 0.81 -8.95
CA THR A 237 24.11 1.93 -8.55
C THR A 237 23.26 3.10 -8.04
N PRO A 238 23.82 3.99 -7.22
CA PRO A 238 23.12 5.21 -6.81
C PRO A 238 22.58 6.02 -8.00
N ASP A 239 23.37 6.17 -9.09
CA ASP A 239 22.94 6.91 -10.27
C ASP A 239 21.72 6.30 -10.96
N MET A 240 21.59 4.98 -10.97
CA MET A 240 20.39 4.31 -11.51
C MET A 240 19.17 4.65 -10.67
N LEU A 241 19.26 4.59 -9.33
CA LEU A 241 18.16 4.99 -8.45
C LEU A 241 17.81 6.47 -8.61
N VAL A 242 18.81 7.35 -8.69
CA VAL A 242 18.59 8.77 -8.95
C VAL A 242 17.86 8.99 -10.27
N ALA A 243 18.27 8.31 -11.34
CA ALA A 243 17.63 8.42 -12.65
C ALA A 243 16.18 7.94 -12.63
N ALA A 244 15.89 6.84 -11.92
CA ALA A 244 14.53 6.32 -11.73
C ALA A 244 13.67 7.31 -10.93
N MET A 245 14.16 7.82 -9.79
CA MET A 245 13.45 8.82 -8.98
C MET A 245 13.11 10.08 -9.78
N LEU A 246 14.09 10.64 -10.48
CA LEU A 246 13.89 11.84 -11.32
C LEU A 246 12.91 11.58 -12.47
N GLY A 247 12.98 10.38 -13.07
CA GLY A 247 12.07 9.99 -14.15
C GLY A 247 10.62 9.86 -13.72
N ALA A 248 10.36 9.48 -12.47
CA ALA A 248 9.01 9.27 -11.94
C ALA A 248 8.45 10.47 -11.17
N ALA A 249 9.27 11.42 -10.71
CA ALA A 249 8.90 12.46 -9.75
C ALA A 249 7.66 13.28 -10.12
N GLY A 250 7.43 13.57 -11.40
CA GLY A 250 6.24 14.27 -11.87
C GLY A 250 4.97 13.41 -11.95
N GLN A 251 5.11 12.09 -11.70
CA GLN A 251 4.04 11.11 -11.85
C GLN A 251 3.57 10.50 -10.54
N VAL A 252 4.38 10.63 -9.48
CA VAL A 252 4.10 10.04 -8.17
C VAL A 252 4.28 11.08 -7.06
N THR A 253 3.76 10.76 -5.88
CA THR A 253 3.87 11.61 -4.67
C THR A 253 4.93 11.09 -3.71
N GLY A 254 5.66 10.04 -4.06
CA GLY A 254 6.70 9.48 -3.22
C GLY A 254 7.21 8.13 -3.71
N PHE A 255 7.94 7.44 -2.85
CA PHE A 255 8.63 6.21 -3.21
C PHE A 255 8.62 5.17 -2.08
N TRP A 256 8.60 3.90 -2.47
CA TRP A 256 9.04 2.82 -1.60
C TRP A 256 10.51 2.52 -1.92
N VAL A 257 11.41 2.80 -0.99
CA VAL A 257 12.83 2.44 -1.13
C VAL A 257 13.09 1.13 -0.38
N ASN A 258 13.08 0.04 -1.12
CA ASN A 258 13.36 -1.28 -0.58
C ASN A 258 14.88 -1.53 -0.53
N VAL A 259 15.37 -1.96 0.65
CA VAL A 259 16.77 -2.32 0.89
C VAL A 259 16.82 -3.81 1.27
N PRO A 260 16.56 -4.72 0.32
CA PRO A 260 16.42 -6.13 0.62
C PRO A 260 17.77 -6.77 0.90
N GLY A 261 17.75 -7.71 1.87
CA GLY A 261 18.82 -8.66 2.11
C GLY A 261 18.37 -10.07 1.74
N LYS A 262 19.30 -11.02 1.76
CA LYS A 262 19.01 -12.43 1.54
C LYS A 262 18.02 -12.94 2.58
N GLY A 263 16.90 -13.49 2.13
CA GLY A 263 15.83 -14.03 2.97
C GLY A 263 14.76 -14.73 2.15
N SER A 264 13.64 -15.10 2.78
CA SER A 264 12.49 -15.73 2.12
C SER A 264 11.94 -14.88 0.99
N ASP A 265 11.90 -13.57 1.17
CA ASP A 265 11.33 -12.61 0.23
C ASP A 265 12.28 -12.27 -0.90
N CYS A 266 13.57 -12.47 -0.71
CA CYS A 266 14.58 -12.31 -1.74
C CYS A 266 15.71 -13.35 -1.61
N PRO A 267 15.46 -14.61 -2.01
CA PRO A 267 16.47 -15.68 -1.87
C PRO A 267 17.73 -15.46 -2.74
N LYS A 268 17.59 -14.63 -3.79
CA LYS A 268 18.69 -14.26 -4.70
C LYS A 268 19.44 -13.00 -4.27
N CYS A 269 18.92 -12.24 -3.29
CA CYS A 269 19.60 -11.05 -2.78
C CYS A 269 20.92 -11.43 -2.05
N ASN A 270 21.86 -10.51 -2.11
CA ASN A 270 23.05 -10.50 -1.28
C ASN A 270 22.80 -9.75 0.04
N ALA A 271 23.85 -9.27 0.70
CA ALA A 271 23.70 -8.39 1.86
C ALA A 271 22.93 -7.12 1.48
N PRO A 272 22.15 -6.54 2.44
CA PRO A 272 21.46 -5.27 2.22
C PRO A 272 22.44 -4.16 1.82
N ARG A 273 22.01 -3.28 0.90
CA ARG A 273 22.82 -2.19 0.36
C ARG A 273 22.24 -0.81 0.73
N PRO A 274 22.17 -0.44 2.03
CA PRO A 274 21.69 0.89 2.42
C PRO A 274 22.60 2.01 1.93
N ASP A 275 23.89 1.75 1.71
CA ASP A 275 24.87 2.66 1.11
C ASP A 275 24.39 3.22 -0.24
N VAL A 276 23.79 2.38 -1.07
CA VAL A 276 23.24 2.78 -2.39
C VAL A 276 22.05 3.73 -2.21
N ALA A 277 21.13 3.39 -1.30
CA ALA A 277 19.97 4.23 -1.03
C ALA A 277 20.37 5.58 -0.41
N VAL A 278 21.30 5.57 0.56
CA VAL A 278 21.85 6.82 1.16
C VAL A 278 22.50 7.71 0.09
N ALA A 279 23.38 7.16 -0.75
CA ALA A 279 24.04 7.91 -1.79
C ALA A 279 23.05 8.50 -2.82
N ALA A 280 22.01 7.74 -3.21
CA ALA A 280 20.98 8.22 -4.12
C ALA A 280 20.13 9.33 -3.50
N MET A 281 19.70 9.17 -2.24
CA MET A 281 18.88 10.18 -1.56
C MET A 281 19.69 11.42 -1.16
N SER A 282 21.00 11.30 -0.94
CA SER A 282 21.88 12.45 -0.69
C SER A 282 22.20 13.26 -1.96
N ASP A 283 21.83 12.77 -3.15
CA ASP A 283 22.03 13.51 -4.40
C ASP A 283 21.21 14.81 -4.41
N GLY A 284 21.87 15.93 -4.71
CA GLY A 284 21.22 17.24 -4.71
C GLY A 284 20.07 17.37 -5.72
N ARG A 285 20.00 16.51 -6.75
CA ARG A 285 18.87 16.46 -7.69
C ARG A 285 17.64 15.86 -7.03
N VAL A 286 17.82 14.79 -6.25
CA VAL A 286 16.75 14.14 -5.48
C VAL A 286 16.26 15.05 -4.36
N ALA A 287 17.16 15.75 -3.66
CA ALA A 287 16.79 16.70 -2.62
C ALA A 287 15.82 17.79 -3.12
N ARG A 288 15.94 18.19 -4.39
CA ARG A 288 15.04 19.19 -5.01
C ARG A 288 13.66 18.65 -5.36
N LEU A 289 13.42 17.34 -5.34
CA LEU A 289 12.11 16.75 -5.61
C LEU A 289 11.06 17.20 -4.59
N ALA A 290 11.44 17.60 -3.39
CA ALA A 290 10.52 18.15 -2.40
C ALA A 290 9.66 19.31 -2.97
N GLY A 291 10.20 20.13 -3.88
CA GLY A 291 9.46 21.19 -4.55
C GLY A 291 8.50 20.71 -5.67
N VAL A 292 8.72 19.51 -6.20
CA VAL A 292 7.89 18.94 -7.29
C VAL A 292 6.60 18.33 -6.76
N PHE A 293 6.60 17.86 -5.51
CA PHE A 293 5.45 17.24 -4.83
C PHE A 293 4.52 18.26 -4.15
N ALA A 294 4.88 19.55 -4.13
CA ALA A 294 4.00 20.60 -3.63
C ALA A 294 2.76 20.72 -4.55
N PRO A 295 1.52 20.80 -4.01
CA PRO A 295 0.36 21.10 -4.84
C PRO A 295 0.63 22.44 -5.51
N SER A 296 0.51 22.48 -6.85
CA SER A 296 0.59 23.74 -7.59
C SER A 296 -0.45 24.71 -7.02
N SER A 297 -0.01 25.88 -6.56
CA SER A 297 -0.84 26.93 -5.99
C SER A 297 -1.89 27.49 -7.00
N ASP A 298 -1.79 27.12 -8.25
CA ASP A 298 -2.65 27.59 -9.34
C ASP A 298 -4.05 26.94 -9.38
N ALA A 299 -4.29 25.87 -8.63
CA ALA A 299 -5.62 25.24 -8.56
C ALA A 299 -6.60 25.97 -7.63
N ALA A 300 -6.12 26.89 -6.78
CA ALA A 300 -6.96 27.60 -5.81
C ALA A 300 -7.49 28.97 -6.33
N ALA A 301 -7.00 29.48 -7.46
CA ALA A 301 -7.35 30.81 -7.97
C ALA A 301 -8.56 30.83 -8.94
N GLY A 302 -9.14 29.68 -9.27
CA GLY A 302 -10.15 29.56 -10.34
C GLY A 302 -11.64 29.68 -9.95
N SER A 303 -12.02 29.96 -8.68
CA SER A 303 -13.43 29.93 -8.26
C SER A 303 -14.02 31.24 -7.72
N HIS A 304 -13.48 32.39 -8.09
CA HIS A 304 -14.22 33.64 -7.90
C HIS A 304 -14.98 33.99 -9.17
N GLY A 305 -16.16 33.37 -9.30
CA GLY A 305 -17.14 33.66 -10.33
C GLY A 305 -17.61 35.11 -10.27
N SER A 306 -17.50 35.78 -11.37
CA SER A 306 -18.12 37.03 -11.77
C SER A 306 -19.63 37.02 -11.52
N SER A 307 -20.09 37.69 -10.48
CA SER A 307 -21.48 38.14 -10.39
C SER A 307 -21.58 39.48 -11.09
N ALA A 308 -22.15 39.50 -12.28
CA ALA A 308 -22.58 40.71 -12.98
C ALA A 308 -23.80 41.34 -12.27
N PRO A 309 -23.87 42.67 -12.14
CA PRO A 309 -25.09 43.32 -11.65
C PRO A 309 -26.10 43.46 -12.77
N ASN A 310 -27.31 43.00 -12.54
CA ASN A 310 -28.47 43.34 -13.36
C ASN A 310 -28.85 44.81 -13.07
N SER A 311 -28.89 45.58 -14.14
CA SER A 311 -29.60 46.85 -14.27
C SER A 311 -30.93 46.61 -14.94
#